data_75d326e7905445230f31905cf508f4ed
#
_entry.id   75d326e7905445230f31905cf508f4ed
#
_cell.length_a   1.000
_cell.length_b   1.000
_cell.length_c   1.000
_cell.angle_alpha   90.00
_cell.angle_beta   90.00
_cell.angle_gamma   90.00
#
_symmetry.space_group_name_H-M   'P 1'
#
loop_
_entity.id
_entity.type
_entity.pdbx_description
1 polymer ?
#
loop_
_entity_poly.entity_id
_entity_poly.type
_entity_poly.pdbx_seq_one_letter_code
_entity_poly.pdbx_strand_id
1 'polypeptide(L)'
;QMAVPLSRQQVEQLALQQGEWLDQVSWDDKSERIRAERQRKLGALVLRQEAQPAPPAAQCRDLLLSRFRESGRLELLPWSDSCEQLRRRLALAHRHRGAPWPNRDRIPLIEHPEQWLGPCLEGCFSWRDLDELSLQEALWGELSWEQRQKLNRLLPLRLSIPSGREATLRYEDEEV
;
A
#
# COMPACT_ATOMS: atom_id res chain seq x y z
N GLN A 1 38.69 38.49 1.94
CA GLN A 1 37.38 38.30 2.56
C GLN A 1 37.52 37.33 3.72
N MET A 2 37.30 37.83 4.92
CA MET A 2 37.26 36.97 6.09
C MET A 2 35.83 36.55 6.39
N ALA A 3 35.56 35.24 6.36
CA ALA A 3 34.32 34.70 6.85
C ALA A 3 34.28 34.81 8.38
N VAL A 4 33.27 35.43 8.94
CA VAL A 4 33.06 35.50 10.39
C VAL A 4 32.38 34.19 10.83
N PRO A 5 33.00 33.41 11.73
CA PRO A 5 32.36 32.20 12.23
C PRO A 5 31.12 32.60 13.08
N LEU A 6 30.00 32.02 12.73
CA LEU A 6 28.77 32.17 13.50
C LEU A 6 28.77 31.20 14.69
N SER A 7 28.43 31.68 15.87
CA SER A 7 28.19 30.78 16.99
C SER A 7 26.90 29.96 16.78
N ARG A 8 26.80 28.84 17.47
CA ARG A 8 25.59 27.99 17.42
C ARG A 8 24.33 28.78 17.75
N GLN A 9 24.40 29.68 18.73
CA GLN A 9 23.29 30.53 19.11
C GLN A 9 22.89 31.53 18.00
N GLN A 10 23.85 32.07 17.28
CA GLN A 10 23.59 32.98 16.16
C GLN A 10 22.96 32.24 14.99
N VAL A 11 23.38 31.03 14.71
CA VAL A 11 22.78 30.17 13.68
C VAL A 11 21.34 29.78 14.06
N GLU A 12 21.10 29.43 15.32
CA GLU A 12 19.77 29.12 15.83
C GLU A 12 18.82 30.36 15.77
N GLN A 13 19.31 31.55 16.06
CA GLN A 13 18.55 32.79 15.93
C GLN A 13 18.21 33.13 14.47
N LEU A 14 19.14 32.94 13.55
CA LEU A 14 18.90 33.10 12.11
C LEU A 14 17.88 32.10 11.62
N ALA A 15 17.94 30.86 12.09
CA ALA A 15 16.97 29.83 11.77
C ALA A 15 15.56 30.17 12.28
N LEU A 16 15.45 30.74 13.46
CA LEU A 16 14.18 31.20 14.02
C LEU A 16 13.54 32.32 13.18
N GLN A 17 14.35 33.13 12.50
CA GLN A 17 13.88 34.25 11.67
C GLN A 17 13.68 33.85 10.21
N GLN A 18 14.48 32.92 9.65
CA GLN A 18 14.54 32.63 8.21
C GLN A 18 14.37 31.14 7.88
N GLY A 19 14.49 30.26 8.86
CA GLY A 19 14.39 28.82 8.65
C GLY A 19 12.94 28.36 8.47
N GLU A 20 12.71 27.57 7.45
CA GLU A 20 11.43 26.91 7.22
C GLU A 20 11.40 25.52 7.86
N TRP A 21 10.25 25.16 8.40
CA TRP A 21 10.00 23.81 8.84
C TRP A 21 9.56 22.95 7.64
N LEU A 22 10.29 21.87 7.40
CA LEU A 22 9.97 20.90 6.37
C LEU A 22 9.62 19.57 7.02
N ASP A 23 8.47 19.05 6.68
CA ASP A 23 8.07 17.72 7.05
C ASP A 23 8.74 16.74 6.09
N GLN A 24 9.48 15.77 6.63
CA GLN A 24 10.16 14.76 5.84
C GLN A 24 9.72 13.38 6.27
N VAL A 25 9.24 12.62 5.31
CA VAL A 25 8.84 11.22 5.49
C VAL A 25 9.85 10.35 4.74
N SER A 26 10.43 9.39 5.42
CA SER A 26 11.43 8.47 4.86
C SER A 26 11.19 7.04 5.34
N TRP A 27 11.80 6.09 4.64
CA TRP A 27 11.75 4.69 5.01
C TRP A 27 13.00 4.29 5.80
N ASP A 28 12.81 3.61 6.90
CA ASP A 28 13.89 3.02 7.67
C ASP A 28 13.97 1.51 7.39
N ASP A 29 15.00 1.10 6.66
CA ASP A 29 15.18 -0.30 6.25
C ASP A 29 15.44 -1.25 7.44
N LYS A 30 15.98 -0.74 8.54
CA LYS A 30 16.27 -1.57 9.72
C LYS A 30 15.03 -1.95 10.51
N SER A 31 14.14 -0.98 10.69
CA SER A 31 12.88 -1.17 11.41
C SER A 31 11.71 -1.50 10.51
N GLU A 32 11.91 -1.48 9.19
CA GLU A 32 10.90 -1.70 8.15
C GLU A 32 9.63 -0.86 8.36
N ARG A 33 9.87 0.42 8.70
CA ARG A 33 8.81 1.36 9.00
C ARG A 33 9.08 2.75 8.45
N ILE A 34 8.02 3.52 8.37
CA ILE A 34 8.10 4.94 8.03
C ILE A 34 8.66 5.71 9.21
N ARG A 35 9.64 6.56 8.93
CA ARG A 35 10.15 7.57 9.84
C ARG A 35 9.68 8.93 9.37
N ALA A 36 8.97 9.64 10.20
CA ALA A 36 8.52 10.99 9.94
C ALA A 36 9.23 11.96 10.86
N GLU A 37 9.85 12.96 10.29
CA GLU A 37 10.62 13.96 10.98
C GLU A 37 10.24 15.35 10.49
N ARG A 38 10.25 16.30 11.39
CA ARG A 38 10.16 17.71 11.07
C ARG A 38 11.53 18.31 11.20
N GLN A 39 12.05 18.87 10.13
CA GLN A 39 13.37 19.47 10.08
C GLN A 39 13.24 20.97 9.87
N ARG A 40 14.00 21.72 10.65
CA ARG A 40 14.19 23.13 10.39
C ARG A 40 15.47 23.30 9.61
N LYS A 41 15.33 23.88 8.43
CA LYS A 41 16.46 24.07 7.50
C LYS A 41 16.70 25.57 7.24
N LEU A 42 17.98 25.90 7.16
CA LEU A 42 18.46 27.15 6.60
C LEU A 42 19.35 26.81 5.40
N GLY A 43 18.81 26.99 4.19
CA GLY A 43 19.48 26.51 2.98
C GLY A 43 19.67 24.97 3.03
N ALA A 44 20.92 24.53 2.88
CA ALA A 44 21.29 23.10 2.96
C ALA A 44 21.55 22.60 4.40
N LEU A 45 21.57 23.50 5.40
CA LEU A 45 21.85 23.15 6.79
C LEU A 45 20.58 22.70 7.53
N VAL A 46 20.64 21.55 8.16
CA VAL A 46 19.62 21.07 9.09
C VAL A 46 19.97 21.57 10.48
N LEU A 47 19.16 22.50 11.00
CA LEU A 47 19.41 23.16 12.27
C LEU A 47 18.74 22.48 13.44
N ARG A 48 17.58 21.90 13.21
CA ARG A 48 16.79 21.18 14.22
C ARG A 48 16.00 20.06 13.55
N GLN A 49 15.90 18.95 14.26
CA GLN A 49 15.17 17.77 13.81
C GLN A 49 14.33 17.26 14.97
N GLU A 50 13.06 17.09 14.72
CA GLU A 50 12.10 16.59 15.70
C GLU A 50 11.28 15.46 15.08
N ALA A 51 10.96 14.44 15.88
CA ALA A 51 10.04 13.41 15.45
C ALA A 51 8.65 14.01 15.23
N GLN A 52 8.01 13.67 14.12
CA GLN A 52 6.65 14.09 13.82
C GLN A 52 5.67 13.03 14.33
N PRO A 53 4.85 13.33 15.33
CA PRO A 53 3.95 12.35 15.93
C PRO A 53 2.79 11.95 15.01
N ALA A 54 2.40 12.82 14.08
CA ALA A 54 1.31 12.59 13.13
C ALA A 54 1.77 12.99 11.72
N PRO A 55 2.48 12.11 11.00
CA PRO A 55 2.91 12.39 9.64
C PRO A 55 1.71 12.46 8.69
N PRO A 56 1.82 13.23 7.58
CA PRO A 56 0.75 13.32 6.59
C PRO A 56 0.40 11.93 6.02
N ALA A 57 -0.85 11.52 6.18
CA ALA A 57 -1.33 10.19 5.79
C ALA A 57 -1.09 9.90 4.30
N ALA A 58 -1.29 10.91 3.43
CA ALA A 58 -1.06 10.77 2.00
C ALA A 58 0.41 10.46 1.65
N GLN A 59 1.36 11.13 2.30
CA GLN A 59 2.79 10.88 2.10
C GLN A 59 3.20 9.50 2.59
N CYS A 60 2.67 9.06 3.72
CA CYS A 60 2.91 7.72 4.25
C CYS A 60 2.38 6.64 3.31
N ARG A 61 1.16 6.81 2.82
CA ARG A 61 0.55 5.91 1.85
C ARG A 61 1.38 5.83 0.56
N ASP A 62 1.77 6.96 0.00
CA ASP A 62 2.53 7.01 -1.25
C ASP A 62 3.90 6.34 -1.10
N LEU A 63 4.54 6.51 0.06
CA LEU A 63 5.82 5.87 0.36
C LEU A 63 5.67 4.34 0.50
N LEU A 64 4.65 3.85 1.20
CA LEU A 64 4.36 2.42 1.30
C LEU A 64 4.05 1.80 -0.06
N LEU A 65 3.27 2.48 -0.89
CA LEU A 65 2.96 2.03 -2.25
C LEU A 65 4.21 1.95 -3.12
N SER A 66 5.09 2.95 -3.05
CA SER A 66 6.37 2.94 -3.76
C SER A 66 7.24 1.77 -3.33
N ARG A 67 7.36 1.54 -2.03
CA ARG A 67 8.16 0.44 -1.47
C ARG A 67 7.59 -0.92 -1.83
N PHE A 68 6.28 -1.07 -1.82
CA PHE A 68 5.62 -2.29 -2.27
C PHE A 68 5.88 -2.56 -3.76
N ARG A 69 5.76 -1.55 -4.61
CA ARG A 69 6.05 -1.65 -6.04
C ARG A 69 7.50 -2.03 -6.31
N GLU A 70 8.44 -1.40 -5.63
CA GLU A 70 9.87 -1.71 -5.74
C GLU A 70 10.21 -3.12 -5.29
N SER A 71 9.53 -3.65 -4.28
CA SER A 71 9.74 -5.00 -3.79
C SER A 71 9.30 -6.06 -4.79
N GLY A 72 8.25 -5.80 -5.56
CA GLY A 72 7.64 -6.74 -6.49
C GLY A 72 7.05 -8.00 -5.83
N ARG A 73 6.79 -7.96 -4.52
CA ARG A 73 6.43 -9.13 -3.71
C ARG A 73 5.05 -8.99 -3.09
N LEU A 74 4.08 -9.76 -3.60
CA LEU A 74 2.75 -9.86 -2.99
C LEU A 74 2.80 -10.52 -1.59
N GLU A 75 3.82 -11.32 -1.34
CA GLU A 75 4.01 -12.07 -0.10
C GLU A 75 4.32 -11.18 1.12
N LEU A 76 4.65 -9.89 0.91
CA LEU A 76 4.75 -8.90 1.98
C LEU A 76 3.41 -8.60 2.65
N LEU A 77 2.32 -8.90 1.96
CA LEU A 77 0.95 -8.75 2.45
C LEU A 77 0.49 -10.06 3.13
N PRO A 78 -0.54 -10.02 3.99
CA PRO A 78 -1.10 -11.22 4.62
C PRO A 78 -1.89 -12.06 3.60
N TRP A 79 -1.17 -12.59 2.60
CA TRP A 79 -1.72 -13.32 1.48
C TRP A 79 -2.13 -14.72 1.88
N SER A 80 -3.40 -15.07 1.70
CA SER A 80 -3.96 -16.38 1.99
C SER A 80 -4.37 -17.13 0.72
N ASP A 81 -4.62 -18.41 0.83
CA ASP A 81 -5.18 -19.21 -0.28
C ASP A 81 -6.54 -18.65 -0.73
N SER A 82 -7.37 -18.18 0.20
CA SER A 82 -8.64 -17.53 -0.11
C SER A 82 -8.45 -16.24 -0.92
N CYS A 83 -7.45 -15.44 -0.58
CA CYS A 83 -7.11 -14.24 -1.35
C CYS A 83 -6.64 -14.59 -2.76
N GLU A 84 -5.80 -15.61 -2.89
CA GLU A 84 -5.33 -16.08 -4.19
C GLU A 84 -6.46 -16.59 -5.07
N GLN A 85 -7.38 -17.36 -4.51
CA GLN A 85 -8.56 -17.83 -5.26
C GLN A 85 -9.47 -16.69 -5.68
N LEU A 86 -9.71 -15.72 -4.82
CA LEU A 86 -10.47 -14.53 -5.16
C LEU A 86 -9.79 -13.72 -6.27
N ARG A 87 -8.50 -13.50 -6.16
CA ARG A 87 -7.70 -12.81 -7.19
C ARG A 87 -7.87 -13.50 -8.56
N ARG A 88 -7.70 -14.80 -8.61
CA ARG A 88 -7.81 -15.58 -9.85
C ARG A 88 -9.20 -15.53 -10.45
N ARG A 89 -10.23 -15.63 -9.63
CA ARG A 89 -11.63 -15.51 -10.06
C ARG A 89 -11.93 -14.13 -10.66
N LEU A 90 -11.46 -13.05 -10.01
CA LEU A 90 -11.61 -11.69 -10.51
C LEU A 90 -10.83 -11.48 -11.81
N ALA A 91 -9.60 -11.99 -11.90
CA ALA A 91 -8.80 -11.92 -13.12
C ALA A 91 -9.47 -12.64 -14.29
N LEU A 92 -10.00 -13.84 -14.06
CA LEU A 92 -10.75 -14.60 -15.07
C LEU A 92 -12.01 -13.84 -15.51
N ALA A 93 -12.77 -13.31 -14.56
CA ALA A 93 -13.98 -12.54 -14.88
C ALA A 93 -13.65 -11.29 -15.71
N HIS A 94 -12.58 -10.58 -15.37
CA HIS A 94 -12.11 -9.43 -16.14
C HIS A 94 -11.70 -9.83 -17.56
N ARG A 95 -10.97 -10.90 -17.71
CA ARG A 95 -10.46 -11.37 -19.00
C ARG A 95 -11.58 -11.80 -19.96
N HIS A 96 -12.58 -12.49 -19.43
CA HIS A 96 -13.67 -13.05 -20.25
C HIS A 96 -14.92 -12.16 -20.37
N ARG A 97 -15.14 -11.25 -19.40
CA ARG A 97 -16.34 -10.44 -19.32
C ARG A 97 -16.08 -8.92 -19.32
N GLY A 98 -14.84 -8.49 -19.04
CA GLY A 98 -14.49 -7.08 -18.93
C GLY A 98 -15.13 -6.40 -17.71
N ALA A 99 -15.59 -5.15 -17.89
CA ALA A 99 -16.26 -4.42 -16.81
C ALA A 99 -17.55 -5.13 -16.33
N PRO A 100 -17.90 -5.05 -15.03
CA PRO A 100 -17.30 -4.23 -13.97
C PRO A 100 -16.10 -4.87 -13.24
N TRP A 101 -15.67 -6.04 -13.69
CA TRP A 101 -14.63 -6.83 -13.00
C TRP A 101 -13.27 -6.15 -13.10
N PRO A 102 -12.59 -5.87 -11.97
CA PRO A 102 -11.27 -5.27 -11.98
C PRO A 102 -10.22 -6.28 -12.43
N ASN A 103 -9.17 -5.78 -13.08
CA ASN A 103 -8.02 -6.60 -13.43
C ASN A 103 -7.19 -6.91 -12.18
N ARG A 104 -7.21 -8.15 -11.73
CA ARG A 104 -6.48 -8.63 -10.54
C ARG A 104 -5.39 -9.64 -10.90
N ASP A 105 -4.84 -9.57 -12.11
CA ASP A 105 -3.61 -10.29 -12.45
C ASP A 105 -2.45 -9.83 -11.56
N ARG A 106 -1.45 -10.69 -11.36
CA ARG A 106 -0.32 -10.40 -10.45
C ARG A 106 0.45 -9.16 -10.85
N ILE A 107 0.73 -8.98 -12.13
CA ILE A 107 1.50 -7.86 -12.64
C ILE A 107 0.83 -6.52 -12.35
N PRO A 108 -0.44 -6.28 -12.73
CA PRO A 108 -1.15 -5.06 -12.40
C PRO A 108 -1.26 -4.78 -10.89
N LEU A 109 -1.40 -5.82 -10.05
CA LEU A 109 -1.44 -5.65 -8.61
C LEU A 109 -0.13 -5.11 -8.04
N ILE A 110 1.00 -5.51 -8.62
CA ILE A 110 2.33 -5.08 -8.19
C ILE A 110 2.68 -3.71 -8.80
N GLU A 111 2.40 -3.50 -10.07
CA GLU A 111 2.75 -2.27 -10.79
C GLU A 111 1.86 -1.09 -10.43
N HIS A 112 0.60 -1.35 -10.13
CA HIS A 112 -0.42 -0.35 -9.81
C HIS A 112 -1.10 -0.60 -8.47
N PRO A 113 -0.35 -0.69 -7.37
CA PRO A 113 -0.91 -1.01 -6.06
C PRO A 113 -1.87 0.07 -5.55
N GLU A 114 -1.76 1.31 -6.02
CA GLU A 114 -2.64 2.42 -5.69
C GLU A 114 -4.11 2.15 -6.04
N GLN A 115 -4.36 1.33 -7.06
CA GLN A 115 -5.72 1.07 -7.55
C GLN A 115 -6.52 0.15 -6.63
N TRP A 116 -5.86 -0.71 -5.88
CA TRP A 116 -6.54 -1.72 -5.04
C TRP A 116 -6.15 -1.65 -3.57
N LEU A 117 -4.89 -1.35 -3.28
CA LEU A 117 -4.33 -1.36 -1.93
C LEU A 117 -4.38 0.01 -1.26
N GLY A 118 -4.33 1.09 -2.05
CA GLY A 118 -4.23 2.46 -1.54
C GLY A 118 -5.21 2.81 -0.43
N PRO A 119 -6.53 2.57 -0.59
CA PRO A 119 -7.52 2.87 0.44
C PRO A 119 -7.32 2.10 1.75
N CYS A 120 -6.68 0.93 1.70
CA CYS A 120 -6.45 0.09 2.86
C CYS A 120 -5.23 0.50 3.69
N LEU A 121 -4.39 1.40 3.17
CA LEU A 121 -3.14 1.81 3.81
C LEU A 121 -3.29 2.96 4.81
N GLU A 122 -4.48 3.46 5.00
CA GLU A 122 -4.74 4.51 5.99
C GLU A 122 -4.39 4.01 7.39
N GLY A 123 -3.52 4.78 8.08
CA GLY A 123 -3.04 4.38 9.40
C GLY A 123 -1.91 3.36 9.43
N CYS A 124 -1.41 2.92 8.28
CA CYS A 124 -0.26 2.02 8.18
C CYS A 124 1.04 2.80 8.07
N PHE A 125 2.04 2.41 8.87
CA PHE A 125 3.35 3.06 8.94
C PHE A 125 4.52 2.07 8.82
N SER A 126 4.24 0.77 8.76
CA SER A 126 5.25 -0.28 8.68
C SER A 126 4.73 -1.49 7.90
N TRP A 127 5.65 -2.39 7.48
CA TRP A 127 5.23 -3.68 6.91
C TRP A 127 4.42 -4.51 7.89
N ARG A 128 4.70 -4.39 9.18
CA ARG A 128 3.98 -5.10 10.23
C ARG A 128 2.51 -4.69 10.31
N ASP A 129 2.21 -3.42 10.08
CA ASP A 129 0.83 -2.91 10.08
C ASP A 129 0.00 -3.51 8.95
N LEU A 130 0.66 -3.95 7.87
CA LEU A 130 0.00 -4.59 6.73
C LEU A 130 -0.52 -6.00 7.06
N ASP A 131 0.00 -6.66 8.09
CA ASP A 131 -0.44 -8.00 8.49
C ASP A 131 -1.89 -8.02 8.98
N GLU A 132 -2.42 -6.88 9.38
CA GLU A 132 -3.80 -6.72 9.85
C GLU A 132 -4.78 -6.31 8.76
N LEU A 133 -4.32 -6.13 7.52
CA LEU A 133 -5.17 -5.70 6.41
C LEU A 133 -6.13 -6.80 5.95
N SER A 134 -7.35 -6.38 5.62
CA SER A 134 -8.33 -7.24 4.94
C SER A 134 -8.07 -7.22 3.42
N LEU A 135 -7.20 -8.09 2.95
CA LEU A 135 -6.85 -8.16 1.53
C LEU A 135 -8.02 -8.60 0.65
N GLN A 136 -8.92 -9.42 1.16
CA GLN A 136 -10.12 -9.79 0.42
C GLN A 136 -10.97 -8.58 0.08
N GLU A 137 -11.18 -7.67 1.02
CA GLU A 137 -11.90 -6.43 0.77
C GLU A 137 -11.16 -5.52 -0.21
N ALA A 138 -9.83 -5.47 -0.12
CA ALA A 138 -9.01 -4.74 -1.08
C ALA A 138 -9.14 -5.30 -2.51
N LEU A 139 -9.18 -6.61 -2.65
CA LEU A 139 -9.36 -7.28 -3.95
C LEU A 139 -10.76 -7.07 -4.53
N TRP A 140 -11.80 -7.12 -3.68
CA TRP A 140 -13.17 -6.79 -4.12
C TRP A 140 -13.29 -5.34 -4.58
N GLY A 141 -12.58 -4.43 -3.91
CA GLY A 141 -12.57 -3.01 -4.25
C GLY A 141 -13.96 -2.38 -4.16
N GLU A 142 -14.36 -1.67 -5.20
CA GLU A 142 -15.63 -0.94 -5.26
C GLU A 142 -16.82 -1.80 -5.73
N LEU A 143 -16.61 -3.11 -5.92
CA LEU A 143 -17.70 -3.99 -6.35
C LEU A 143 -18.82 -4.02 -5.30
N SER A 144 -20.06 -3.80 -5.76
CA SER A 144 -21.25 -3.88 -4.93
C SER A 144 -21.51 -5.32 -4.44
N TRP A 145 -22.31 -5.44 -3.39
CA TRP A 145 -22.70 -6.77 -2.90
C TRP A 145 -23.36 -7.63 -4.00
N GLU A 146 -24.20 -7.03 -4.83
CA GLU A 146 -24.84 -7.73 -5.95
C GLU A 146 -23.83 -8.22 -6.99
N GLN A 147 -22.82 -7.42 -7.29
CA GLN A 147 -21.72 -7.80 -8.18
C GLN A 147 -20.88 -8.94 -7.59
N ARG A 148 -20.58 -8.88 -6.29
CA ARG A 148 -19.88 -9.97 -5.58
C ARG A 148 -20.68 -11.28 -5.64
N GLN A 149 -21.98 -11.23 -5.45
CA GLN A 149 -22.87 -12.39 -5.58
C GLN A 149 -22.91 -12.91 -7.02
N LYS A 150 -22.88 -12.01 -8.00
CA LYS A 150 -22.79 -12.40 -9.42
C LYS A 150 -21.50 -13.16 -9.72
N LEU A 151 -20.36 -12.73 -9.18
CA LEU A 151 -19.09 -13.44 -9.31
C LEU A 151 -19.20 -14.86 -8.70
N ASN A 152 -19.80 -14.98 -7.52
CA ASN A 152 -19.98 -16.27 -6.85
C ASN A 152 -20.86 -17.22 -7.64
N ARG A 153 -21.77 -16.70 -8.45
CA ARG A 153 -22.59 -17.52 -9.38
C ARG A 153 -21.85 -17.88 -10.66
N LEU A 154 -21.06 -16.97 -11.21
CA LEU A 154 -20.29 -17.19 -12.44
C LEU A 154 -19.11 -18.13 -12.21
N LEU A 155 -18.41 -17.96 -11.11
CA LEU A 155 -17.20 -18.67 -10.73
C LEU A 155 -17.31 -19.14 -9.27
N PRO A 156 -18.17 -20.15 -8.99
CA PRO A 156 -18.43 -20.59 -7.63
C PRO A 156 -17.20 -21.28 -7.02
N LEU A 157 -17.06 -21.20 -5.70
CA LEU A 157 -16.02 -21.93 -4.97
C LEU A 157 -16.38 -23.38 -4.71
N ARG A 158 -17.67 -23.69 -4.74
CA ARG A 158 -18.20 -25.04 -4.54
C ARG A 158 -19.24 -25.36 -5.59
N LEU A 159 -19.26 -26.59 -6.01
CA LEU A 159 -20.22 -27.12 -6.96
C LEU A 159 -20.92 -28.31 -6.34
N SER A 160 -22.25 -28.32 -6.38
CA SER A 160 -23.04 -29.48 -6.01
C SER A 160 -22.99 -30.52 -7.12
N ILE A 161 -22.59 -31.74 -6.77
CA ILE A 161 -22.55 -32.88 -7.69
C ILE A 161 -23.87 -33.67 -7.57
N PRO A 162 -24.34 -34.34 -8.65
CA PRO A 162 -25.60 -35.13 -8.61
C PRO A 162 -25.68 -36.19 -7.51
N SER A 163 -24.53 -36.65 -6.99
CA SER A 163 -24.45 -37.59 -5.86
C SER A 163 -24.79 -36.97 -4.48
N GLY A 164 -25.11 -35.67 -4.39
CA GLY A 164 -25.36 -34.94 -3.15
C GLY A 164 -24.10 -34.46 -2.42
N ARG A 165 -22.92 -34.67 -3.00
CA ARG A 165 -21.65 -34.18 -2.46
C ARG A 165 -21.32 -32.80 -3.03
N GLU A 166 -20.63 -32.01 -2.23
CA GLU A 166 -20.05 -30.73 -2.69
C GLU A 166 -18.60 -30.95 -3.10
N ALA A 167 -18.23 -30.40 -4.27
CA ALA A 167 -16.85 -30.34 -4.74
C ALA A 167 -16.34 -28.90 -4.59
N THR A 168 -15.12 -28.75 -4.04
CA THR A 168 -14.43 -27.49 -4.00
C THR A 168 -13.75 -27.24 -5.34
N LEU A 169 -14.01 -26.09 -5.94
CA LEU A 169 -13.38 -25.66 -7.18
C LEU A 169 -12.14 -24.83 -6.86
N ARG A 170 -11.06 -25.13 -7.57
CA ARG A 170 -9.84 -24.32 -7.51
C ARG A 170 -9.58 -23.72 -8.88
N TYR A 171 -9.29 -22.42 -8.88
CA TYR A 171 -8.97 -21.68 -10.08
C TYR A 171 -7.47 -21.50 -10.19
N GLU A 172 -6.97 -21.58 -11.41
CA GLU A 172 -5.56 -21.38 -11.76
C GLU A 172 -5.43 -20.16 -12.67
N ASP A 173 -4.24 -19.57 -12.73
CA ASP A 173 -3.96 -18.52 -13.70
C ASP A 173 -3.94 -19.14 -15.10
N GLU A 174 -4.56 -18.45 -16.07
CA GLU A 174 -4.44 -18.85 -17.46
C GLU A 174 -3.03 -18.51 -17.93
N GLU A 175 -2.34 -19.50 -18.47
CA GLU A 175 -1.08 -19.30 -19.17
C GLU A 175 -1.34 -18.51 -20.46
N VAL A 176 -0.51 -17.52 -20.71
CA VAL A 176 -0.58 -16.66 -21.90
C VAL A 176 0.32 -17.25 -23.00
#